data_a20c8c18b38b0012e4a6ad818d5a8b12
#
_entry.id   a20c8c18b38b0012e4a6ad818d5a8b12
#
_cell.length_a   1.000
_cell.length_b   1.000
_cell.length_c   1.000
_cell.angle_alpha   90.00
_cell.angle_beta   90.00
_cell.angle_gamma   90.00
#
_symmetry.space_group_name_H-M   'P 1'
#
loop_
_entity.id
_entity.type
_entity.pdbx_description
1 polymer ?
#
loop_
_entity_poly.entity_id
_entity_poly.type
_entity_poly.pdbx_seq_one_letter_code
_entity_poly.pdbx_strand_id
1 'polypeptide(L)'
;MSKPVIEESAEYDNYMDDQKRKEDSYSVGLDKFLDGEVKPVLYDQTKKKKKSDAWKVLYVHFKERDDMVEFCQLINQMIPYNIKETWYPLHHPDARLFGFDDEDPITVDPSLLKPRDKDYGDTTLDVDVNVVTRDDVKWRQYWLDMPEYVQENNEHFRTVHIKFRKKEHFEEFSKRIGQDMTEKTKAIWHPELKVTKNRLLRWVEDGERTLPRHPLYIISKTRYDSMFTSRSLARMQIPHHIVIEPQEEQQYEEALDNFGIRDYVTLLVAPFSNHGDGPGRARNWAWDHSISIGATWHWVFDDNISDFYRLNRNQRIRFESGAGFRAMEDFVERFENVYIAGPQYRFFCAPDQKYPAFVANTRIYSALLIRNDCKHRWRGRYNEDTDLCLRVLKDGDCTVQFNAFLQGKAATQSVSGGNTAEFYHAENSDKISEEGWNAEGTVNKSQMLVDMHPDVTRLVWRYNRWHHWVDYEPFKKNKLKYKPGVNPENKENNYGMRLETNFNG
;
A
#
# COMPACT_ATOMS: atom_id res chain seq x y z
N MET A 1 15.59 39.42 -1.15
CA MET A 1 14.86 39.10 0.11
C MET A 1 15.72 38.09 0.85
N SER A 2 16.06 38.35 2.12
CA SER A 2 16.86 37.41 2.92
C SER A 2 16.08 36.11 3.10
N LYS A 3 16.69 34.96 2.78
CA LYS A 3 16.12 33.64 3.06
C LYS A 3 15.83 33.54 4.55
N PRO A 4 14.65 33.07 4.98
CA PRO A 4 14.40 32.85 6.40
C PRO A 4 15.38 31.78 6.91
N VAL A 5 16.13 32.09 7.96
CA VAL A 5 16.95 31.13 8.70
C VAL A 5 15.99 30.37 9.60
N ILE A 6 15.75 29.11 9.27
CA ILE A 6 14.97 28.19 10.12
C ILE A 6 15.98 27.52 11.06
N GLU A 7 15.90 27.84 12.35
CA GLU A 7 16.71 27.18 13.38
C GLU A 7 16.20 25.74 13.59
N GLU A 8 17.12 24.78 13.67
CA GLU A 8 16.79 23.40 14.06
C GLU A 8 16.32 23.37 15.52
N SER A 9 15.30 22.58 15.82
CA SER A 9 14.81 22.52 17.20
C SER A 9 15.77 21.69 18.07
N ALA A 10 16.27 22.27 19.15
CA ALA A 10 17.10 21.60 20.13
C ALA A 10 16.43 20.34 20.72
N GLU A 11 15.10 20.30 20.72
CA GLU A 11 14.31 19.15 21.15
C GLU A 11 14.48 17.94 20.22
N TYR A 12 14.52 18.17 18.88
CA TYR A 12 14.76 17.11 17.92
C TYR A 12 16.17 16.53 18.05
N ASP A 13 17.17 17.41 18.20
CA ASP A 13 18.57 16.97 18.35
C ASP A 13 18.77 16.14 19.63
N ASN A 14 18.23 16.60 20.76
CA ASN A 14 18.27 15.86 22.01
C ASN A 14 17.57 14.51 21.90
N TYR A 15 16.42 14.44 21.22
CA TYR A 15 15.73 13.18 20.99
C TYR A 15 16.57 12.24 20.12
N MET A 16 17.17 12.71 19.03
CA MET A 16 17.98 11.89 18.14
C MET A 16 19.26 11.40 18.79
N ASP A 17 19.90 12.19 19.63
CA ASP A 17 21.05 11.77 20.44
C ASP A 17 20.69 10.66 21.45
N ASP A 18 19.51 10.74 22.08
CA ASP A 18 18.99 9.68 22.94
C ASP A 18 18.69 8.41 22.16
N GLN A 19 18.15 8.52 20.92
CA GLN A 19 17.93 7.36 20.06
C GLN A 19 19.23 6.69 19.62
N LYS A 20 20.27 7.45 19.26
CA LYS A 20 21.60 6.90 18.94
C LYS A 20 22.21 6.13 20.12
N ARG A 21 22.10 6.66 21.35
CA ARG A 21 22.54 5.96 22.56
C ARG A 21 21.75 4.66 22.82
N LYS A 22 20.44 4.66 22.50
CA LYS A 22 19.59 3.46 22.60
C LYS A 22 19.93 2.44 21.54
N GLU A 23 20.23 2.85 20.30
CA GLU A 23 20.68 1.95 19.23
C GLU A 23 21.98 1.20 19.63
N ASP A 24 22.93 1.87 20.27
CA ASP A 24 24.13 1.22 20.80
C ASP A 24 23.80 0.20 21.92
N SER A 25 22.68 0.38 22.62
CA SER A 25 22.18 -0.57 23.63
C SER A 25 21.36 -1.72 23.05
N TYR A 26 20.82 -1.59 21.83
CA TYR A 26 20.03 -2.64 21.18
C TYR A 26 20.87 -3.85 20.77
N SER A 27 22.16 -3.67 20.50
CA SER A 27 23.09 -4.78 20.28
C SER A 27 23.14 -5.72 21.49
N VAL A 28 23.10 -5.14 22.69
CA VAL A 28 23.05 -5.90 23.96
C VAL A 28 21.69 -6.58 24.18
N GLY A 29 20.60 -5.97 23.68
CA GLY A 29 19.24 -6.57 23.72
C GLY A 29 19.08 -7.71 22.75
N LEU A 30 19.76 -7.66 21.60
CA LEU A 30 19.77 -8.72 20.60
C LEU A 30 20.50 -9.96 21.14
N ASP A 31 21.60 -9.78 21.88
CA ASP A 31 22.33 -10.88 22.51
C ASP A 31 21.45 -11.64 23.51
N LYS A 32 20.66 -10.94 24.34
CA LYS A 32 19.68 -11.55 25.24
C LYS A 32 18.57 -12.32 24.53
N PHE A 33 18.20 -11.87 23.36
CA PHE A 33 17.22 -12.54 22.52
C PHE A 33 17.79 -13.80 21.86
N LEU A 34 19.02 -13.73 21.36
CA LEU A 34 19.76 -14.86 20.80
C LEU A 34 20.07 -15.91 21.88
N ASP A 35 20.30 -15.48 23.14
CA ASP A 35 20.48 -16.32 24.29
C ASP A 35 19.20 -16.97 24.85
N GLY A 36 18.03 -16.70 24.23
CA GLY A 36 16.76 -17.33 24.56
C GLY A 36 16.04 -16.76 25.78
N GLU A 37 16.48 -15.62 26.32
CA GLU A 37 15.86 -14.97 27.49
C GLU A 37 14.49 -14.33 27.11
N VAL A 38 14.30 -13.97 25.84
CA VAL A 38 13.04 -13.44 25.30
C VAL A 38 12.51 -14.38 24.23
N LYS A 39 11.40 -15.06 24.50
CA LYS A 39 10.75 -15.90 23.49
C LYS A 39 9.85 -15.04 22.59
N PRO A 40 10.10 -15.04 21.27
CA PRO A 40 9.19 -14.36 20.33
C PRO A 40 7.82 -15.03 20.35
N VAL A 41 6.77 -14.24 20.15
CA VAL A 41 5.47 -14.79 19.77
C VAL A 41 5.60 -15.30 18.32
N LEU A 42 5.99 -16.56 18.18
CA LEU A 42 6.05 -17.23 16.89
C LEU A 42 4.60 -17.38 16.39
N TYR A 43 4.24 -16.63 15.37
CA TYR A 43 3.12 -17.00 14.54
C TYR A 43 3.55 -18.27 13.82
N ASP A 44 2.89 -19.39 14.13
CA ASP A 44 3.25 -20.71 13.61
C ASP A 44 3.02 -20.79 12.09
N GLN A 45 4.00 -20.33 11.32
CA GLN A 45 4.08 -20.58 9.89
C GLN A 45 4.83 -21.89 9.56
N THR A 46 5.20 -22.67 10.59
CA THR A 46 5.96 -23.92 10.41
C THR A 46 5.12 -25.10 9.94
N LYS A 47 3.85 -24.92 9.60
CA LYS A 47 3.21 -25.86 8.70
C LYS A 47 3.94 -25.74 7.35
N LYS A 48 5.10 -26.42 7.27
CA LYS A 48 5.74 -26.70 5.96
C LYS A 48 4.61 -27.17 5.06
N LYS A 49 4.19 -26.31 4.11
CA LYS A 49 3.32 -26.72 3.02
C LYS A 49 4.05 -27.93 2.43
N LYS A 50 3.47 -29.13 2.55
CA LYS A 50 3.97 -30.30 1.83
C LYS A 50 4.17 -29.82 0.40
N LYS A 51 5.40 -29.93 -0.14
CA LYS A 51 5.66 -29.62 -1.54
C LYS A 51 4.62 -30.41 -2.33
N SER A 52 3.76 -29.72 -3.05
CA SER A 52 2.78 -30.38 -3.92
C SER A 52 3.56 -31.14 -4.97
N ASP A 53 3.24 -32.42 -5.18
CA ASP A 53 3.82 -33.23 -6.27
C ASP A 53 3.32 -32.75 -7.65
N ALA A 54 2.53 -31.70 -7.69
CA ALA A 54 2.03 -31.11 -8.90
C ALA A 54 3.13 -30.34 -9.63
N TRP A 55 3.27 -30.57 -10.95
CA TRP A 55 4.09 -29.75 -11.82
C TRP A 55 3.65 -28.28 -11.79
N LYS A 56 2.32 -28.05 -11.77
CA LYS A 56 1.71 -26.72 -11.68
C LYS A 56 0.40 -26.77 -10.90
N VAL A 57 0.11 -25.65 -10.23
CA VAL A 57 -1.19 -25.35 -9.63
C VAL A 57 -1.74 -24.09 -10.26
N LEU A 58 -2.98 -24.12 -10.74
CA LEU A 58 -3.71 -23.00 -11.28
C LEU A 58 -4.90 -22.70 -10.38
N TYR A 59 -5.09 -21.43 -10.05
CA TYR A 59 -6.25 -20.96 -9.30
C TYR A 59 -7.34 -20.54 -10.30
N VAL A 60 -8.51 -21.15 -10.24
CA VAL A 60 -9.65 -20.82 -11.09
C VAL A 60 -10.72 -20.16 -10.24
N HIS A 61 -11.03 -18.89 -10.55
CA HIS A 61 -12.03 -18.10 -9.87
C HIS A 61 -13.35 -18.12 -10.65
N PHE A 62 -14.46 -18.24 -9.93
CA PHE A 62 -15.81 -18.22 -10.48
C PHE A 62 -16.58 -17.04 -9.88
N LYS A 63 -17.24 -16.24 -10.71
CA LYS A 63 -18.04 -15.11 -10.25
C LYS A 63 -19.36 -15.58 -9.64
N GLU A 64 -19.96 -16.56 -10.28
CA GLU A 64 -21.25 -17.11 -9.90
C GLU A 64 -21.20 -18.65 -9.88
N ARG A 65 -22.26 -19.25 -9.35
CA ARG A 65 -22.39 -20.70 -9.28
C ARG A 65 -22.50 -21.34 -10.67
N ASP A 66 -23.23 -20.69 -11.55
CA ASP A 66 -23.49 -21.20 -12.90
C ASP A 66 -22.19 -21.24 -13.73
N ASP A 67 -21.28 -20.32 -13.52
CA ASP A 67 -19.93 -20.31 -14.10
C ASP A 67 -19.16 -21.60 -13.72
N MET A 68 -19.31 -22.03 -12.46
CA MET A 68 -18.66 -23.26 -11.99
C MET A 68 -19.32 -24.52 -12.56
N VAL A 69 -20.64 -24.51 -12.78
CA VAL A 69 -21.37 -25.60 -13.46
C VAL A 69 -20.85 -25.72 -14.89
N GLU A 70 -20.82 -24.62 -15.64
CA GLU A 70 -20.31 -24.60 -17.00
C GLU A 70 -18.86 -25.08 -17.09
N PHE A 71 -18.02 -24.60 -16.16
CA PHE A 71 -16.63 -25.02 -16.08
C PHE A 71 -16.48 -26.53 -15.87
N CYS A 72 -17.23 -27.11 -14.92
CA CYS A 72 -17.22 -28.55 -14.67
C CYS A 72 -17.63 -29.35 -15.91
N GLN A 73 -18.60 -28.86 -16.68
CA GLN A 73 -19.00 -29.46 -17.95
C GLN A 73 -17.88 -29.39 -19.00
N LEU A 74 -17.26 -28.20 -19.16
CA LEU A 74 -16.16 -28.02 -20.12
C LEU A 74 -14.97 -28.94 -19.85
N ILE A 75 -14.56 -29.08 -18.60
CA ILE A 75 -13.43 -29.95 -18.25
C ILE A 75 -13.83 -31.41 -18.12
N ASN A 76 -15.11 -31.73 -18.29
CA ASN A 76 -15.70 -33.05 -18.08
C ASN A 76 -15.34 -33.66 -16.71
N GLN A 77 -15.44 -32.86 -15.65
CA GLN A 77 -15.06 -33.25 -14.31
C GLN A 77 -15.91 -32.55 -13.23
N MET A 78 -16.63 -33.34 -12.44
CA MET A 78 -17.38 -32.78 -11.32
C MET A 78 -16.45 -32.38 -10.17
N ILE A 79 -16.63 -31.15 -9.65
CA ILE A 79 -15.89 -30.61 -8.50
C ILE A 79 -16.92 -30.24 -7.42
N PRO A 80 -17.21 -31.11 -6.45
CA PRO A 80 -18.13 -30.82 -5.37
C PRO A 80 -17.71 -29.59 -4.56
N TYR A 81 -18.67 -28.90 -3.91
CA TYR A 81 -18.41 -27.63 -3.21
C TYR A 81 -17.38 -27.75 -2.07
N ASN A 82 -17.32 -28.87 -1.40
CA ASN A 82 -16.34 -29.13 -0.32
C ASN A 82 -14.91 -29.38 -0.81
N ILE A 83 -14.72 -29.57 -2.12
CA ILE A 83 -13.39 -29.84 -2.73
C ILE A 83 -12.75 -28.54 -3.16
N LYS A 84 -11.70 -28.09 -2.47
CA LYS A 84 -10.96 -26.86 -2.78
C LYS A 84 -9.88 -27.07 -3.85
N GLU A 85 -9.42 -28.28 -4.04
CA GLU A 85 -8.34 -28.62 -4.99
C GLU A 85 -8.59 -29.97 -5.64
N THR A 86 -8.30 -30.07 -6.93
CA THR A 86 -8.44 -31.29 -7.72
C THR A 86 -7.30 -31.42 -8.74
N TRP A 87 -7.14 -32.64 -9.26
CA TRP A 87 -6.21 -32.90 -10.34
C TRP A 87 -6.92 -32.81 -11.69
N TYR A 88 -6.20 -32.34 -12.72
CA TYR A 88 -6.66 -32.41 -14.10
C TYR A 88 -5.57 -33.08 -14.97
N PRO A 89 -5.92 -34.06 -15.77
CA PRO A 89 -7.16 -34.85 -15.66
C PRO A 89 -7.20 -35.65 -14.34
N LEU A 90 -8.40 -36.06 -13.92
CA LEU A 90 -8.54 -36.96 -12.78
C LEU A 90 -7.71 -38.26 -13.02
N HIS A 91 -7.08 -38.76 -11.97
CA HIS A 91 -6.32 -40.01 -12.10
C HIS A 91 -7.29 -41.18 -12.23
N HIS A 92 -7.01 -42.09 -13.13
CA HIS A 92 -7.83 -43.26 -13.41
C HIS A 92 -8.33 -44.06 -12.16
N PRO A 93 -7.59 -44.20 -11.04
CA PRO A 93 -8.09 -44.85 -9.84
C PRO A 93 -9.25 -44.11 -9.17
N ASP A 94 -9.23 -42.75 -9.24
CA ASP A 94 -10.23 -41.90 -8.56
C ASP A 94 -11.47 -41.71 -9.47
N ALA A 95 -11.31 -41.75 -10.77
CA ALA A 95 -12.39 -41.61 -11.73
C ALA A 95 -13.41 -42.77 -11.62
N ARG A 96 -12.97 -43.98 -11.27
CA ARG A 96 -13.85 -45.11 -11.04
C ARG A 96 -14.76 -44.96 -9.81
N LEU A 97 -14.37 -44.21 -8.83
CA LEU A 97 -15.18 -43.91 -7.64
C LEU A 97 -16.36 -42.97 -7.94
N PHE A 98 -16.29 -42.22 -9.05
CA PHE A 98 -17.30 -41.25 -9.45
C PHE A 98 -18.09 -41.62 -10.69
N GLY A 99 -17.86 -42.81 -11.28
CA GLY A 99 -18.70 -43.39 -12.33
C GLY A 99 -18.60 -42.73 -13.71
N PHE A 100 -17.49 -42.13 -14.04
CA PHE A 100 -17.30 -41.46 -15.35
C PHE A 100 -16.54 -42.39 -16.32
N ASP A 101 -17.19 -42.77 -17.39
CA ASP A 101 -16.53 -43.22 -18.61
C ASP A 101 -16.15 -42.00 -19.44
N ASP A 102 -14.96 -42.01 -20.07
CA ASP A 102 -14.30 -40.86 -20.71
C ASP A 102 -15.07 -40.22 -21.89
N GLU A 103 -16.19 -40.73 -22.29
CA GLU A 103 -16.91 -40.34 -23.52
C GLU A 103 -18.24 -39.63 -23.32
N ASP A 104 -18.88 -39.73 -22.15
CA ASP A 104 -20.17 -39.10 -21.93
C ASP A 104 -20.05 -37.76 -21.18
N PRO A 105 -20.73 -36.69 -21.65
CA PRO A 105 -20.73 -35.42 -20.94
C PRO A 105 -21.38 -35.56 -19.53
N ILE A 106 -20.68 -35.12 -18.50
CA ILE A 106 -21.20 -35.18 -17.13
C ILE A 106 -22.43 -34.30 -16.97
N THR A 107 -23.40 -34.80 -16.24
CA THR A 107 -24.51 -33.97 -15.74
C THR A 107 -24.11 -33.42 -14.37
N VAL A 108 -23.90 -32.11 -14.29
CA VAL A 108 -23.56 -31.44 -13.04
C VAL A 108 -24.80 -31.27 -12.18
N ASP A 109 -24.86 -31.92 -11.01
CA ASP A 109 -25.93 -31.67 -10.04
C ASP A 109 -25.68 -30.34 -9.32
N PRO A 110 -26.48 -29.31 -9.58
CA PRO A 110 -26.29 -28.01 -8.99
C PRO A 110 -26.43 -28.02 -7.44
N SER A 111 -27.07 -29.01 -6.85
CA SER A 111 -27.23 -29.08 -5.40
C SER A 111 -25.92 -29.35 -4.67
N LEU A 112 -24.96 -30.01 -5.33
CA LEU A 112 -23.62 -30.29 -4.80
C LEU A 112 -22.72 -29.05 -4.78
N LEU A 113 -23.11 -27.97 -5.43
CA LEU A 113 -22.41 -26.68 -5.49
C LEU A 113 -22.99 -25.64 -4.53
N LYS A 114 -23.91 -26.01 -3.63
CA LYS A 114 -24.44 -25.09 -2.62
C LYS A 114 -23.46 -24.97 -1.46
N PRO A 115 -23.19 -23.72 -0.98
CA PRO A 115 -22.51 -23.53 0.30
C PRO A 115 -23.34 -24.21 1.41
N ARG A 116 -22.69 -24.89 2.32
CA ARG A 116 -23.31 -25.19 3.61
C ARG A 116 -23.38 -23.89 4.41
N ASP A 117 -24.53 -23.61 5.03
CA ASP A 117 -24.86 -22.34 5.71
C ASP A 117 -23.90 -21.88 6.84
N LYS A 118 -22.73 -22.49 6.99
CA LYS A 118 -21.77 -22.22 8.08
C LYS A 118 -20.29 -22.12 7.68
N ASP A 119 -19.91 -22.26 6.42
CA ASP A 119 -18.49 -22.24 6.02
C ASP A 119 -18.11 -21.00 5.20
N TYR A 120 -18.40 -19.82 5.71
CA TYR A 120 -17.52 -18.67 5.41
C TYR A 120 -16.30 -18.76 6.33
N GLY A 121 -15.54 -19.82 6.17
CA GLY A 121 -14.22 -19.96 6.77
C GLY A 121 -13.29 -18.97 6.12
N ASP A 122 -12.90 -18.04 6.91
CA ASP A 122 -11.78 -17.15 6.91
C ASP A 122 -10.66 -17.57 5.93
N THR A 123 -10.77 -17.16 4.64
CA THR A 123 -9.66 -17.16 3.69
C THR A 123 -9.07 -15.77 3.63
N THR A 124 -8.76 -15.21 4.77
CA THR A 124 -7.83 -14.12 4.86
C THR A 124 -6.48 -14.66 4.44
N LEU A 125 -6.04 -14.32 3.24
CA LEU A 125 -4.63 -14.13 3.00
C LEU A 125 -4.17 -13.18 4.11
N ASP A 126 -3.37 -13.69 5.04
CA ASP A 126 -2.70 -12.94 6.09
C ASP A 126 -1.66 -12.00 5.46
N VAL A 127 -2.14 -11.08 4.63
CA VAL A 127 -1.42 -9.86 4.35
C VAL A 127 -1.62 -9.02 5.59
N ASP A 128 -0.56 -8.46 6.12
CA ASP A 128 -0.59 -7.53 7.27
C ASP A 128 -1.28 -6.22 6.87
N VAL A 129 -2.51 -6.37 6.48
CA VAL A 129 -3.47 -5.33 6.26
C VAL A 129 -4.40 -5.43 7.46
N ASN A 130 -4.07 -4.65 8.50
CA ASN A 130 -5.11 -4.18 9.41
C ASN A 130 -6.05 -3.26 8.60
N VAL A 131 -6.47 -3.73 7.44
CA VAL A 131 -7.57 -3.17 6.71
C VAL A 131 -8.77 -3.56 7.52
N VAL A 132 -9.30 -2.59 8.23
CA VAL A 132 -10.64 -2.66 8.79
C VAL A 132 -11.58 -2.81 7.57
N THR A 133 -11.75 -4.05 7.12
CA THR A 133 -12.62 -4.43 5.99
C THR A 133 -14.09 -4.44 6.42
N ARG A 134 -14.41 -3.87 7.58
CA ARG A 134 -15.76 -3.83 8.09
C ARG A 134 -16.39 -2.47 7.90
N ASP A 135 -17.67 -2.45 7.57
CA ASP A 135 -18.58 -1.30 7.57
C ASP A 135 -18.69 -0.56 8.93
N ASP A 136 -17.68 -0.68 9.79
CA ASP A 136 -17.68 -0.14 11.15
C ASP A 136 -17.64 1.40 11.18
N VAL A 137 -17.18 2.03 10.11
CA VAL A 137 -17.40 3.45 9.87
C VAL A 137 -18.39 3.55 8.71
N LYS A 138 -19.50 4.20 8.95
CA LYS A 138 -20.46 4.55 7.88
C LYS A 138 -19.79 5.59 6.98
N TRP A 139 -18.72 5.19 6.28
CA TRP A 139 -17.88 6.08 5.50
C TRP A 139 -18.68 6.91 4.50
N ARG A 140 -19.79 6.38 3.96
CA ARG A 140 -20.67 7.08 3.01
C ARG A 140 -21.26 8.36 3.59
N GLN A 141 -21.50 8.41 4.89
CA GLN A 141 -22.02 9.63 5.55
C GLN A 141 -21.01 10.80 5.55
N TYR A 142 -19.72 10.50 5.36
CA TYR A 142 -18.66 11.49 5.28
C TYR A 142 -18.18 11.76 3.85
N TRP A 143 -18.42 10.80 2.92
CA TRP A 143 -18.00 10.91 1.52
C TRP A 143 -19.01 11.72 0.68
N LEU A 144 -19.40 12.88 1.20
CA LEU A 144 -20.36 13.80 0.60
C LEU A 144 -19.59 14.86 -0.17
N ASP A 145 -20.13 15.33 -1.30
CA ASP A 145 -19.47 16.31 -2.16
C ASP A 145 -18.03 15.90 -2.52
N MET A 146 -17.86 14.61 -2.81
CA MET A 146 -16.61 13.96 -3.17
C MET A 146 -16.76 13.22 -4.50
N PRO A 147 -15.64 12.86 -5.16
CA PRO A 147 -15.70 12.12 -6.41
C PRO A 147 -16.46 10.79 -6.29
N GLU A 148 -17.10 10.39 -7.37
CA GLU A 148 -17.78 9.10 -7.46
C GLU A 148 -16.86 7.99 -6.95
N TYR A 149 -17.38 7.19 -6.02
CA TYR A 149 -16.70 6.01 -5.53
C TYR A 149 -17.67 4.85 -5.47
N VAL A 150 -17.64 4.04 -6.51
CA VAL A 150 -18.45 2.83 -6.67
C VAL A 150 -17.53 1.62 -6.67
N GLN A 151 -17.93 0.59 -5.96
CA GLN A 151 -17.31 -0.72 -6.06
C GLN A 151 -18.32 -1.74 -6.54
N GLU A 152 -18.00 -2.36 -7.65
CA GLU A 152 -18.75 -3.48 -8.16
C GLU A 152 -18.46 -4.72 -7.29
N ASN A 153 -19.41 -5.63 -7.24
CA ASN A 153 -19.21 -6.88 -6.54
C ASN A 153 -18.36 -7.82 -7.42
N ASN A 154 -17.05 -7.79 -7.23
CA ASN A 154 -16.10 -8.71 -7.86
C ASN A 154 -15.70 -9.85 -6.90
N GLU A 155 -16.44 -10.04 -5.80
CA GLU A 155 -16.27 -11.23 -4.97
C GLU A 155 -16.53 -12.47 -5.82
N HIS A 156 -15.59 -13.37 -5.83
CA HIS A 156 -15.76 -14.64 -6.51
C HIS A 156 -16.66 -15.54 -5.65
N PHE A 157 -17.60 -16.22 -6.29
CA PHE A 157 -18.40 -17.26 -5.65
C PHE A 157 -17.47 -18.32 -5.05
N ARG A 158 -16.40 -18.67 -5.78
CA ARG A 158 -15.46 -19.70 -5.37
C ARG A 158 -14.14 -19.62 -6.11
N THR A 159 -13.09 -20.14 -5.46
CA THR A 159 -11.80 -20.47 -6.11
C THR A 159 -11.53 -21.96 -5.97
N VAL A 160 -11.16 -22.60 -7.07
CA VAL A 160 -10.71 -24.00 -7.10
C VAL A 160 -9.27 -24.07 -7.56
N HIS A 161 -8.46 -24.88 -6.89
CA HIS A 161 -7.07 -25.12 -7.26
C HIS A 161 -7.00 -26.34 -8.18
N ILE A 162 -6.64 -26.13 -9.44
CA ILE A 162 -6.45 -27.21 -10.41
C ILE A 162 -4.96 -27.58 -10.44
N LYS A 163 -4.67 -28.81 -10.13
CA LYS A 163 -3.31 -29.36 -10.10
C LYS A 163 -3.03 -30.13 -11.38
N PHE A 164 -1.88 -29.90 -11.99
CA PHE A 164 -1.42 -30.58 -13.21
C PHE A 164 -0.18 -31.39 -12.88
N ARG A 165 -0.14 -32.65 -13.39
CA ARG A 165 1.01 -33.54 -13.24
C ARG A 165 2.10 -33.26 -14.26
N LYS A 166 1.70 -32.82 -15.49
CA LYS A 166 2.57 -32.55 -16.60
C LYS A 166 2.17 -31.29 -17.35
N LYS A 167 3.07 -30.80 -18.18
CA LYS A 167 2.86 -29.62 -19.02
C LYS A 167 1.74 -29.86 -20.06
N GLU A 168 1.73 -31.05 -20.65
CA GLU A 168 0.74 -31.42 -21.66
C GLU A 168 -0.69 -31.34 -21.13
N HIS A 169 -0.91 -31.75 -19.88
CA HIS A 169 -2.23 -31.65 -19.24
C HIS A 169 -2.68 -30.16 -19.07
N PHE A 170 -1.74 -29.27 -18.80
CA PHE A 170 -2.03 -27.85 -18.71
C PHE A 170 -2.35 -27.23 -20.07
N GLU A 171 -1.64 -27.63 -21.12
CA GLU A 171 -1.88 -27.19 -22.49
C GLU A 171 -3.23 -27.70 -23.03
N GLU A 172 -3.56 -28.97 -22.76
CA GLU A 172 -4.87 -29.54 -23.07
C GLU A 172 -6.00 -28.78 -22.34
N PHE A 173 -5.83 -28.56 -21.04
CA PHE A 173 -6.78 -27.82 -20.24
C PHE A 173 -7.01 -26.39 -20.78
N SER A 174 -5.94 -25.67 -21.15
CA SER A 174 -6.00 -24.34 -21.76
C SER A 174 -6.86 -24.33 -23.01
N LYS A 175 -6.65 -25.30 -23.89
CA LYS A 175 -7.46 -25.47 -25.12
C LYS A 175 -8.91 -25.77 -24.81
N ARG A 176 -9.16 -26.64 -23.81
CA ARG A 176 -10.50 -27.10 -23.46
C ARG A 176 -11.37 -26.01 -22.90
N ILE A 177 -10.80 -25.13 -22.04
CA ILE A 177 -11.54 -23.98 -21.50
C ILE A 177 -11.51 -22.75 -22.43
N GLY A 178 -10.81 -22.81 -23.57
CA GLY A 178 -10.76 -21.72 -24.54
C GLY A 178 -10.03 -20.46 -24.08
N GLN A 179 -9.06 -20.59 -23.14
CA GLN A 179 -8.29 -19.47 -22.63
C GLN A 179 -6.80 -19.66 -22.86
N ASP A 180 -6.14 -18.64 -23.44
CA ASP A 180 -4.70 -18.67 -23.66
C ASP A 180 -3.93 -18.50 -22.33
N MET A 181 -3.18 -19.53 -21.96
CA MET A 181 -2.41 -19.55 -20.72
C MET A 181 -0.95 -19.89 -20.98
N THR A 182 -0.07 -19.38 -20.13
CA THR A 182 1.36 -19.67 -20.12
C THR A 182 1.78 -20.31 -18.81
N GLU A 183 3.00 -20.86 -18.78
CA GLU A 183 3.58 -21.41 -17.54
C GLU A 183 3.63 -20.36 -16.40
N LYS A 184 3.64 -19.06 -16.72
CA LYS A 184 3.62 -17.97 -15.73
C LYS A 184 2.21 -17.65 -15.20
N THR A 185 1.14 -18.12 -15.87
CA THR A 185 -0.24 -17.89 -15.45
C THR A 185 -0.51 -18.60 -14.13
N LYS A 186 -0.83 -17.86 -13.08
CA LYS A 186 -1.09 -18.40 -11.73
C LYS A 186 -2.57 -18.54 -11.44
N ALA A 187 -3.39 -17.66 -12.01
CA ALA A 187 -4.83 -17.62 -11.77
C ALA A 187 -5.57 -17.19 -13.03
N ILE A 188 -6.80 -17.66 -13.17
CA ILE A 188 -7.74 -17.28 -14.22
C ILE A 188 -9.14 -17.10 -13.62
N TRP A 189 -10.00 -16.40 -14.36
CA TRP A 189 -11.42 -16.40 -14.14
C TRP A 189 -12.12 -17.26 -15.19
N HIS A 190 -13.18 -17.95 -14.77
CA HIS A 190 -14.07 -18.59 -15.70
C HIS A 190 -15.52 -18.13 -15.42
N PRO A 191 -16.22 -17.57 -16.43
CA PRO A 191 -15.71 -17.22 -17.77
C PRO A 191 -14.61 -16.15 -17.72
N GLU A 192 -13.84 -16.03 -18.81
CA GLU A 192 -12.76 -15.07 -18.90
C GLU A 192 -13.26 -13.64 -18.68
N LEU A 193 -12.68 -12.95 -17.70
CA LEU A 193 -13.02 -11.53 -17.49
C LEU A 193 -12.46 -10.70 -18.65
N LYS A 194 -13.33 -9.92 -19.28
CA LYS A 194 -12.89 -8.90 -20.25
C LYS A 194 -12.07 -7.84 -19.54
N VAL A 195 -10.75 -8.00 -19.57
CA VAL A 195 -9.83 -7.04 -18.96
C VAL A 195 -9.76 -5.82 -19.88
N THR A 196 -10.32 -4.71 -19.42
CA THR A 196 -10.07 -3.40 -20.04
C THR A 196 -8.58 -3.09 -19.92
N LYS A 197 -7.93 -2.69 -21.01
CA LYS A 197 -6.49 -2.33 -20.98
C LYS A 197 -6.35 -0.97 -20.28
N ASN A 198 -6.33 -0.97 -18.95
CA ASN A 198 -6.27 0.24 -18.10
C ASN A 198 -5.06 1.15 -18.40
N ARG A 199 -4.05 0.65 -19.14
CA ARG A 199 -2.90 1.46 -19.56
C ARG A 199 -3.26 2.62 -20.50
N LEU A 200 -4.39 2.52 -21.21
CA LEU A 200 -4.88 3.58 -22.12
C LEU A 200 -5.91 4.50 -21.45
N LEU A 201 -6.27 4.22 -20.21
CA LEU A 201 -7.23 5.01 -19.46
C LEU A 201 -6.49 6.01 -18.57
N ARG A 202 -6.99 7.26 -18.53
CA ARG A 202 -6.53 8.30 -17.60
C ARG A 202 -7.69 9.10 -17.08
N TRP A 203 -7.59 9.50 -15.82
CA TRP A 203 -8.40 10.58 -15.31
C TRP A 203 -7.69 11.88 -15.65
N VAL A 204 -8.33 12.72 -16.46
CA VAL A 204 -7.83 14.03 -16.91
C VAL A 204 -8.82 15.11 -16.52
N GLU A 205 -8.40 16.36 -16.53
CA GLU A 205 -9.30 17.50 -16.33
C GLU A 205 -9.94 17.94 -17.64
N ASP A 206 -11.16 18.47 -17.50
CA ASP A 206 -11.91 19.07 -18.58
C ASP A 206 -12.08 20.57 -18.26
N GLY A 207 -11.23 21.41 -18.83
CA GLY A 207 -11.24 22.86 -18.58
C GLY A 207 -10.05 23.38 -17.80
N GLU A 208 -10.30 24.31 -16.89
CA GLU A 208 -9.25 24.92 -16.06
C GLU A 208 -8.58 23.89 -15.13
N ARG A 209 -7.25 24.02 -15.01
CA ARG A 209 -6.46 23.11 -14.19
C ARG A 209 -6.71 23.34 -12.70
N THR A 210 -7.05 22.26 -12.01
CA THR A 210 -7.15 22.24 -10.56
C THR A 210 -5.79 21.92 -9.96
N LEU A 211 -5.23 22.83 -9.19
CA LEU A 211 -3.98 22.61 -8.46
C LEU A 211 -4.27 22.27 -6.99
N PRO A 212 -3.37 21.52 -6.32
CA PRO A 212 -3.37 21.41 -4.87
C PRO A 212 -3.33 22.80 -4.25
N ARG A 213 -3.98 22.96 -3.09
CA ARG A 213 -4.00 24.24 -2.36
C ARG A 213 -2.74 24.41 -1.51
N HIS A 214 -2.25 23.31 -0.98
CA HIS A 214 -1.16 23.32 -0.02
C HIS A 214 0.18 22.98 -0.67
N PRO A 215 1.30 23.52 -0.16
CA PRO A 215 2.61 23.25 -0.72
C PRO A 215 2.99 21.77 -0.61
N LEU A 216 3.71 21.30 -1.63
CA LEU A 216 4.14 19.91 -1.75
C LEU A 216 5.67 19.85 -1.60
N TYR A 217 6.14 18.96 -0.73
CA TYR A 217 7.55 18.73 -0.45
C TYR A 217 7.91 17.28 -0.73
N ILE A 218 8.97 17.07 -1.51
CA ILE A 218 9.59 15.76 -1.71
C ILE A 218 10.88 15.75 -0.92
N ILE A 219 11.04 14.81 -0.01
CA ILE A 219 12.29 14.60 0.71
C ILE A 219 13.14 13.63 -0.09
N SER A 220 14.30 14.09 -0.57
CA SER A 220 15.08 13.29 -1.48
C SER A 220 16.57 13.32 -1.11
N LYS A 221 17.21 12.15 -1.17
CA LYS A 221 18.66 11.98 -0.95
C LYS A 221 19.20 10.95 -1.93
N THR A 222 20.24 11.32 -2.69
CA THR A 222 20.95 10.46 -3.67
C THR A 222 20.04 9.80 -4.72
N ARG A 223 18.96 10.50 -5.14
CA ARG A 223 17.99 9.99 -6.14
C ARG A 223 17.74 10.94 -7.31
N TYR A 224 18.69 11.80 -7.59
CA TYR A 224 18.70 12.69 -8.75
C TYR A 224 18.59 11.91 -10.08
N ASP A 225 19.08 10.67 -10.16
CA ASP A 225 19.00 9.84 -11.37
C ASP A 225 17.58 9.35 -11.70
N SER A 226 16.68 9.28 -10.74
CA SER A 226 15.35 8.70 -10.95
C SER A 226 14.21 9.71 -10.80
N MET A 227 14.23 10.53 -9.76
CA MET A 227 13.26 11.59 -9.44
C MET A 227 11.79 11.20 -9.67
N PHE A 228 11.39 9.96 -9.34
CA PHE A 228 10.08 9.41 -9.71
C PHE A 228 8.91 10.29 -9.27
N THR A 229 8.88 10.73 -8.01
CA THR A 229 7.78 11.54 -7.47
C THR A 229 7.73 12.90 -8.14
N SER A 230 8.88 13.56 -8.30
CA SER A 230 8.96 14.87 -8.96
C SER A 230 8.50 14.80 -10.42
N ARG A 231 8.97 13.80 -11.17
CA ARG A 231 8.54 13.59 -12.56
C ARG A 231 7.05 13.29 -12.68
N SER A 232 6.48 12.58 -11.68
CA SER A 232 5.04 12.33 -11.64
C SER A 232 4.23 13.62 -11.41
N LEU A 233 4.68 14.47 -10.47
CA LEU A 233 4.04 15.76 -10.19
C LEU A 233 4.22 16.73 -11.36
N ALA A 234 5.42 16.80 -11.95
CA ALA A 234 5.71 17.67 -13.09
C ALA A 234 4.87 17.29 -14.34
N ARG A 235 4.65 15.99 -14.58
CA ARG A 235 3.75 15.52 -15.65
C ARG A 235 2.32 16.05 -15.45
N MET A 236 1.87 16.12 -14.21
CA MET A 236 0.60 16.76 -13.85
C MET A 236 0.69 18.30 -13.80
N GLN A 237 1.86 18.87 -14.08
CA GLN A 237 2.18 20.29 -14.00
C GLN A 237 1.87 20.91 -12.63
N ILE A 238 2.15 20.17 -11.58
CA ILE A 238 1.98 20.59 -10.19
C ILE A 238 3.30 21.19 -9.68
N PRO A 239 3.31 22.48 -9.30
CA PRO A 239 4.47 23.08 -8.64
C PRO A 239 4.77 22.40 -7.31
N HIS A 240 6.04 22.08 -7.05
CA HIS A 240 6.45 21.41 -5.83
C HIS A 240 7.90 21.74 -5.44
N HIS A 241 8.23 21.44 -4.20
CA HIS A 241 9.56 21.60 -3.65
C HIS A 241 10.27 20.25 -3.55
N ILE A 242 11.56 20.22 -3.81
CA ILE A 242 12.43 19.10 -3.48
C ILE A 242 13.40 19.56 -2.40
N VAL A 243 13.36 18.90 -1.24
CA VAL A 243 14.30 19.14 -0.14
C VAL A 243 15.48 18.22 -0.32
N ILE A 244 16.66 18.82 -0.43
CA ILE A 244 17.94 18.13 -0.66
C ILE A 244 18.98 18.59 0.34
N GLU A 245 20.04 17.79 0.49
CA GLU A 245 21.23 18.17 1.26
C GLU A 245 22.21 18.98 0.37
N PRO A 246 23.03 19.90 0.94
CA PRO A 246 23.85 20.84 0.16
C PRO A 246 24.82 20.17 -0.81
N GLN A 247 25.37 19.02 -0.46
CA GLN A 247 26.35 18.31 -1.29
C GLN A 247 25.75 17.72 -2.58
N GLU A 248 24.43 17.70 -2.72
CA GLU A 248 23.74 17.11 -3.87
C GLU A 248 23.11 18.18 -4.80
N GLU A 249 23.26 19.47 -4.46
CA GLU A 249 22.60 20.59 -5.17
C GLU A 249 22.90 20.56 -6.67
N GLN A 250 24.19 20.41 -7.04
CA GLN A 250 24.57 20.39 -8.43
C GLN A 250 23.94 19.23 -9.22
N GLN A 251 23.93 18.03 -8.67
CA GLN A 251 23.37 16.85 -9.32
C GLN A 251 21.85 16.98 -9.53
N TYR A 252 21.13 17.57 -8.56
CA TYR A 252 19.70 17.82 -8.73
C TYR A 252 19.43 18.93 -9.74
N GLU A 253 20.24 20.00 -9.79
CA GLU A 253 20.12 21.04 -10.81
C GLU A 253 20.28 20.46 -12.22
N GLU A 254 21.31 19.65 -12.43
CA GLU A 254 21.54 18.96 -13.72
C GLU A 254 20.38 17.99 -14.05
N ALA A 255 19.85 17.28 -13.06
CA ALA A 255 18.74 16.35 -13.25
C ALA A 255 17.43 17.05 -13.63
N LEU A 256 17.14 18.24 -13.07
CA LEU A 256 15.97 19.03 -13.45
C LEU A 256 15.98 19.39 -14.93
N ASP A 257 17.12 19.77 -15.46
CA ASP A 257 17.30 20.10 -16.89
C ASP A 257 17.20 18.84 -17.76
N ASN A 258 17.86 17.75 -17.34
CA ASN A 258 17.86 16.48 -18.08
C ASN A 258 16.47 15.88 -18.19
N PHE A 259 15.63 16.02 -17.17
CA PHE A 259 14.24 15.55 -17.18
C PHE A 259 13.25 16.58 -17.73
N GLY A 260 13.66 17.82 -17.97
CA GLY A 260 12.80 18.89 -18.47
C GLY A 260 11.66 19.28 -17.50
N ILE A 261 11.93 19.24 -16.19
CA ILE A 261 10.92 19.48 -15.15
C ILE A 261 11.18 20.74 -14.32
N ARG A 262 12.19 21.51 -14.67
CA ARG A 262 12.64 22.72 -13.93
C ARG A 262 11.50 23.70 -13.63
N ASP A 263 10.59 23.90 -14.58
CA ASP A 263 9.51 24.88 -14.47
C ASP A 263 8.52 24.55 -13.33
N TYR A 264 8.52 23.31 -12.84
CA TYR A 264 7.61 22.86 -11.79
C TYR A 264 8.30 22.63 -10.44
N VAL A 265 9.62 22.80 -10.38
CA VAL A 265 10.41 22.42 -9.19
C VAL A 265 11.12 23.63 -8.59
N THR A 266 11.01 23.77 -7.28
CA THR A 266 11.86 24.63 -6.48
C THR A 266 12.75 23.75 -5.61
N LEU A 267 14.07 23.81 -5.81
CA LEU A 267 15.00 23.12 -4.89
C LEU A 267 15.09 23.91 -3.57
N LEU A 268 14.93 23.20 -2.48
CA LEU A 268 15.16 23.69 -1.14
C LEU A 268 16.38 22.99 -0.55
N VAL A 269 17.50 23.71 -0.49
CA VAL A 269 18.75 23.20 0.06
C VAL A 269 18.70 23.32 1.59
N ALA A 270 18.72 22.17 2.26
CA ALA A 270 18.68 22.12 3.72
C ALA A 270 19.98 22.68 4.34
N PRO A 271 19.95 23.25 5.55
CA PRO A 271 21.13 23.80 6.21
C PRO A 271 22.01 22.73 6.91
N PHE A 272 21.77 21.46 6.63
CA PHE A 272 22.45 20.31 7.23
C PHE A 272 22.76 19.24 6.21
N SER A 273 23.69 18.32 6.53
CA SER A 273 24.04 17.18 5.69
C SER A 273 24.58 16.00 6.48
N ASN A 274 24.29 14.80 5.98
CA ASN A 274 24.88 13.51 6.43
C ASN A 274 24.79 13.23 7.96
N HIS A 275 23.68 13.62 8.61
CA HIS A 275 23.49 13.34 10.03
C HIS A 275 23.25 11.85 10.33
N GLY A 276 22.77 11.06 9.36
CA GLY A 276 22.49 9.64 9.54
C GLY A 276 21.34 9.32 10.49
N ASP A 277 20.44 10.29 10.73
CA ASP A 277 19.34 10.21 11.67
C ASP A 277 17.97 9.97 10.99
N GLY A 278 17.99 9.64 9.71
CA GLY A 278 16.80 9.37 8.90
C GLY A 278 16.14 10.63 8.35
N PRO A 279 14.96 10.51 7.73
CA PRO A 279 14.32 11.60 7.00
C PRO A 279 13.63 12.63 7.92
N GLY A 280 13.51 12.37 9.21
CA GLY A 280 12.73 13.18 10.15
C GLY A 280 13.18 14.65 10.21
N ARG A 281 14.50 14.90 10.20
CA ARG A 281 15.08 16.24 10.19
C ARG A 281 14.66 17.04 8.94
N ALA A 282 14.83 16.47 7.77
CA ALA A 282 14.45 17.11 6.51
C ALA A 282 12.93 17.35 6.41
N ARG A 283 12.13 16.42 6.94
CA ARG A 283 10.67 16.58 7.01
C ARG A 283 10.25 17.68 7.98
N ASN A 284 10.90 17.80 9.14
CA ASN A 284 10.66 18.92 10.07
C ASN A 284 11.05 20.25 9.46
N TRP A 285 12.17 20.31 8.76
CA TRP A 285 12.59 21.52 8.09
C TRP A 285 11.62 21.95 6.97
N ALA A 286 11.12 21.01 6.17
CA ALA A 286 10.07 21.25 5.19
C ALA A 286 8.78 21.75 5.85
N TRP A 287 8.43 21.19 7.00
CA TRP A 287 7.27 21.62 7.78
C TRP A 287 7.42 23.06 8.26
N ASP A 288 8.59 23.43 8.82
CA ASP A 288 8.85 24.80 9.27
C ASP A 288 8.88 25.78 8.09
N HIS A 289 9.42 25.37 6.93
CA HIS A 289 9.29 26.16 5.72
C HIS A 289 7.84 26.38 5.32
N SER A 290 6.98 25.35 5.39
CA SER A 290 5.56 25.50 5.07
C SER A 290 4.84 26.49 5.99
N ILE A 291 5.17 26.49 7.28
CA ILE A 291 4.67 27.47 8.25
C ILE A 291 5.17 28.88 7.91
N SER A 292 6.45 29.00 7.56
CA SER A 292 7.06 30.30 7.27
C SER A 292 6.45 31.02 6.05
N ILE A 293 5.89 30.24 5.09
CA ILE A 293 5.16 30.78 3.94
C ILE A 293 3.66 30.94 4.20
N GLY A 294 3.19 30.72 5.44
CA GLY A 294 1.80 30.91 5.87
C GLY A 294 0.86 29.77 5.50
N ALA A 295 1.36 28.60 5.13
CA ALA A 295 0.51 27.45 4.84
C ALA A 295 -0.11 26.88 6.13
N THR A 296 -1.37 26.40 6.04
CA THR A 296 -2.07 25.74 7.15
C THR A 296 -1.93 24.23 7.12
N TRP A 297 -1.60 23.66 5.97
CA TRP A 297 -1.29 22.27 5.72
C TRP A 297 -0.10 22.19 4.78
N HIS A 298 0.52 21.02 4.70
CA HIS A 298 1.54 20.71 3.69
C HIS A 298 1.52 19.23 3.33
N TRP A 299 1.97 18.93 2.13
CA TRP A 299 2.24 17.57 1.68
C TRP A 299 3.71 17.23 1.87
N VAL A 300 3.98 16.02 2.36
CA VAL A 300 5.32 15.42 2.39
C VAL A 300 5.30 14.11 1.64
N PHE A 301 6.19 13.97 0.67
CA PHE A 301 6.30 12.78 -0.16
C PHE A 301 7.68 12.13 -0.06
N ASP A 302 7.69 10.79 -0.13
CA ASP A 302 8.90 10.07 -0.49
C ASP A 302 9.23 10.31 -1.97
N ASP A 303 10.48 10.16 -2.35
CA ASP A 303 11.01 10.42 -3.70
C ASP A 303 10.77 9.29 -4.72
N ASN A 304 10.18 8.16 -4.30
CA ASN A 304 10.01 6.94 -5.09
C ASN A 304 8.56 6.58 -5.44
N ILE A 305 7.69 7.57 -5.52
CA ILE A 305 6.30 7.40 -5.98
C ILE A 305 6.25 7.64 -7.48
N SER A 306 5.95 6.60 -8.25
CA SER A 306 5.93 6.67 -9.71
C SER A 306 4.68 7.33 -10.28
N ASP A 307 3.54 7.15 -9.62
CA ASP A 307 2.25 7.60 -10.13
C ASP A 307 1.20 7.68 -9.02
N PHE A 308 0.11 8.41 -9.32
CA PHE A 308 -1.09 8.47 -8.49
C PHE A 308 -2.30 7.94 -9.25
N TYR A 309 -3.23 7.30 -8.53
CA TYR A 309 -4.36 6.60 -9.13
C TYR A 309 -5.66 6.94 -8.41
N ARG A 310 -6.75 6.95 -9.14
CA ARG A 310 -8.11 6.92 -8.60
C ARG A 310 -8.64 5.50 -8.68
N LEU A 311 -9.13 4.99 -7.56
CA LEU A 311 -9.87 3.74 -7.48
C LEU A 311 -11.36 4.07 -7.62
N ASN A 312 -11.98 3.58 -8.68
CA ASN A 312 -13.41 3.65 -8.90
C ASN A 312 -13.84 2.47 -9.77
N ARG A 313 -15.01 1.89 -9.54
CA ARG A 313 -15.52 0.70 -10.26
C ARG A 313 -14.49 -0.43 -10.31
N ASN A 314 -13.81 -0.66 -9.19
CA ASN A 314 -12.73 -1.64 -9.00
C ASN A 314 -11.53 -1.46 -9.96
N GLN A 315 -11.41 -0.31 -10.61
CA GLN A 315 -10.33 0.02 -11.53
C GLN A 315 -9.40 1.06 -10.91
N ARG A 316 -8.11 0.77 -10.91
CA ARG A 316 -7.04 1.65 -10.42
C ARG A 316 -6.45 2.40 -11.61
N ILE A 317 -7.07 3.51 -11.98
CA ILE A 317 -6.70 4.29 -13.16
C ILE A 317 -5.90 5.50 -12.72
N ARG A 318 -4.76 5.72 -13.39
CA ARG A 318 -3.88 6.87 -13.14
C ARG A 318 -4.66 8.17 -13.40
N PHE A 319 -4.45 9.17 -12.54
CA PHE A 319 -4.90 10.53 -12.82
C PHE A 319 -3.71 11.44 -13.20
N GLU A 320 -3.96 12.34 -14.11
CA GLU A 320 -3.00 13.32 -14.65
C GLU A 320 -3.47 14.75 -14.31
N SER A 321 -3.83 14.96 -13.04
CA SER A 321 -4.46 16.21 -12.58
C SER A 321 -4.17 16.45 -11.10
N GLY A 322 -4.06 17.72 -10.70
CA GLY A 322 -4.01 18.12 -9.30
C GLY A 322 -5.33 17.94 -8.54
N ALA A 323 -6.44 17.70 -9.25
CA ALA A 323 -7.76 17.55 -8.67
C ALA A 323 -7.86 16.40 -7.65
N GLY A 324 -7.08 15.33 -7.84
CA GLY A 324 -7.03 14.25 -6.86
C GLY A 324 -6.48 14.70 -5.49
N PHE A 325 -5.45 15.54 -5.50
CA PHE A 325 -4.90 16.12 -4.28
C PHE A 325 -5.88 17.12 -3.66
N ARG A 326 -6.47 18.00 -4.49
CA ARG A 326 -7.47 18.96 -4.05
C ARG A 326 -8.66 18.28 -3.38
N ALA A 327 -9.14 17.16 -3.91
CA ALA A 327 -10.24 16.41 -3.32
C ALA A 327 -9.87 15.85 -1.93
N MET A 328 -8.65 15.36 -1.75
CA MET A 328 -8.17 14.91 -0.44
C MET A 328 -8.03 16.08 0.56
N GLU A 329 -7.53 17.23 0.11
CA GLU A 329 -7.43 18.46 0.92
C GLU A 329 -8.82 18.92 1.37
N ASP A 330 -9.75 19.08 0.44
CA ASP A 330 -11.12 19.52 0.74
C ASP A 330 -11.86 18.57 1.68
N PHE A 331 -11.59 17.26 1.58
CA PHE A 331 -12.15 16.30 2.51
C PHE A 331 -11.67 16.52 3.94
N VAL A 332 -10.36 16.61 4.17
CA VAL A 332 -9.81 16.68 5.53
C VAL A 332 -10.04 18.03 6.18
N GLU A 333 -10.09 19.10 5.40
CA GLU A 333 -10.34 20.45 5.90
C GLU A 333 -11.73 20.65 6.48
N ARG A 334 -12.66 19.73 6.24
CA ARG A 334 -14.00 19.73 6.85
C ARG A 334 -13.98 19.40 8.34
N PHE A 335 -12.91 18.76 8.82
CA PHE A 335 -12.84 18.22 10.17
C PHE A 335 -11.92 19.05 11.08
N GLU A 336 -12.33 19.21 12.34
CA GLU A 336 -11.52 19.90 13.34
C GLU A 336 -10.38 19.02 13.89
N ASN A 337 -10.55 17.71 13.87
CA ASN A 337 -9.67 16.74 14.53
C ASN A 337 -8.97 15.75 13.58
N VAL A 338 -8.82 16.09 12.30
CA VAL A 338 -7.94 15.37 11.38
C VAL A 338 -6.63 16.12 11.25
N TYR A 339 -5.51 15.46 11.51
CA TYR A 339 -4.18 16.06 11.45
C TYR A 339 -3.29 15.46 10.37
N ILE A 340 -3.52 14.21 10.00
CA ILE A 340 -2.71 13.51 9.01
C ILE A 340 -3.63 12.74 8.07
N ALA A 341 -3.38 12.86 6.77
CA ALA A 341 -4.08 12.07 5.76
C ALA A 341 -3.15 11.71 4.59
N GLY A 342 -3.61 10.80 3.73
CA GLY A 342 -2.88 10.49 2.51
C GLY A 342 -3.45 9.29 1.76
N PRO A 343 -3.02 9.08 0.49
CA PRO A 343 -3.47 7.99 -0.34
C PRO A 343 -2.86 6.65 0.09
N GLN A 344 -3.64 5.58 -0.05
CA GLN A 344 -3.18 4.21 0.20
C GLN A 344 -2.22 3.75 -0.91
N TYR A 345 -1.39 2.77 -0.61
CA TYR A 345 -0.61 2.08 -1.65
C TYR A 345 -1.53 1.32 -2.61
N ARG A 346 -1.31 1.53 -3.91
CA ARG A 346 -2.01 0.82 -4.97
C ARG A 346 -1.94 -0.71 -4.81
N PHE A 347 -0.84 -1.20 -4.25
CA PHE A 347 -0.62 -2.63 -4.05
C PHE A 347 -1.64 -3.25 -3.08
N PHE A 348 -2.08 -2.50 -2.06
CA PHE A 348 -3.01 -3.01 -1.05
C PHE A 348 -4.48 -2.91 -1.44
N CYS A 349 -4.81 -2.25 -2.55
CA CYS A 349 -6.18 -2.16 -3.05
C CYS A 349 -6.36 -3.05 -4.27
N ALA A 350 -6.49 -4.36 -4.05
CA ALA A 350 -6.71 -5.33 -5.12
C ALA A 350 -8.10 -5.13 -5.77
N PRO A 351 -8.24 -5.31 -7.12
CA PRO A 351 -9.51 -5.07 -7.82
C PRO A 351 -10.63 -6.04 -7.48
N ASP A 352 -10.30 -7.19 -6.91
CA ASP A 352 -11.22 -8.27 -6.52
C ASP A 352 -11.75 -8.13 -5.09
N GLN A 353 -11.34 -7.09 -4.37
CA GLN A 353 -11.76 -6.84 -3.00
C GLN A 353 -12.54 -5.53 -2.87
N LYS A 354 -13.36 -5.44 -1.84
CA LYS A 354 -14.11 -4.23 -1.49
C LYS A 354 -13.37 -3.42 -0.44
N TYR A 355 -13.32 -2.12 -0.67
CA TYR A 355 -12.72 -1.14 0.24
C TYR A 355 -13.67 0.02 0.47
N PRO A 356 -13.73 0.61 1.68
CA PRO A 356 -14.35 1.92 1.85
C PRO A 356 -13.56 2.98 1.09
N ALA A 357 -14.17 4.12 0.75
CA ALA A 357 -13.47 5.21 0.07
C ALA A 357 -12.27 5.72 0.88
N PHE A 358 -12.35 5.64 2.20
CA PHE A 358 -11.27 5.93 3.12
C PHE A 358 -11.39 5.08 4.41
N VAL A 359 -10.28 4.94 5.10
CA VAL A 359 -10.19 4.36 6.45
C VAL A 359 -9.70 5.42 7.42
N ALA A 360 -10.40 5.58 8.54
CA ALA A 360 -9.95 6.47 9.61
C ALA A 360 -9.08 5.71 10.63
N ASN A 361 -8.20 6.46 11.30
CA ASN A 361 -7.43 6.01 12.46
C ASN A 361 -6.47 4.85 12.18
N THR A 362 -5.70 5.01 11.13
CA THR A 362 -4.62 4.10 10.74
C THR A 362 -3.35 4.89 10.39
N ARG A 363 -2.27 4.19 10.14
CA ARG A 363 -1.02 4.81 9.69
C ARG A 363 -1.14 5.32 8.25
N ILE A 364 -0.47 6.42 7.98
CA ILE A 364 -0.32 7.00 6.64
C ILE A 364 1.16 6.99 6.31
N TYR A 365 1.53 6.67 5.08
CA TYR A 365 2.93 6.65 4.70
C TYR A 365 3.22 7.14 3.29
N SER A 366 4.45 7.59 3.09
CA SER A 366 5.07 7.94 1.81
C SER A 366 4.48 9.14 1.11
N ALA A 367 3.21 9.45 1.31
CA ALA A 367 2.51 10.64 0.84
C ALA A 367 1.56 11.08 1.94
N LEU A 368 1.96 12.10 2.67
CA LEU A 368 1.23 12.58 3.84
C LEU A 368 0.82 14.03 3.66
N LEU A 369 -0.45 14.30 3.86
CA LEU A 369 -0.99 15.65 4.05
C LEU A 369 -1.08 15.91 5.56
N ILE A 370 -0.38 16.91 6.04
CA ILE A 370 -0.21 17.18 7.47
C ILE A 370 -0.67 18.59 7.80
N ARG A 371 -1.46 18.73 8.86
CA ARG A 371 -1.91 20.03 9.36
C ARG A 371 -0.80 20.69 10.18
N ASN A 372 -0.47 21.92 9.84
CA ASN A 372 0.70 22.63 10.38
C ASN A 372 0.63 22.95 11.89
N ASP A 373 -0.57 23.03 12.44
CA ASP A 373 -0.79 23.22 13.89
C ASP A 373 -0.75 21.91 14.69
N CYS A 374 -0.39 20.78 14.08
CA CYS A 374 -0.16 19.54 14.80
C CYS A 374 0.95 19.74 15.84
N LYS A 375 0.66 19.38 17.09
CA LYS A 375 1.61 19.52 18.20
C LYS A 375 2.78 18.55 18.17
N HIS A 376 2.67 17.49 17.36
CA HIS A 376 3.74 16.49 17.18
C HIS A 376 4.58 16.83 15.96
N ARG A 377 5.87 16.56 16.06
CA ARG A 377 6.86 16.69 14.99
C ARG A 377 7.42 15.32 14.65
N TRP A 378 8.03 15.22 13.49
CA TRP A 378 8.76 14.00 13.11
C TRP A 378 9.87 13.69 14.09
N ARG A 379 10.01 12.43 14.44
CA ARG A 379 11.08 11.90 15.28
C ARG A 379 11.35 10.44 14.96
N GLY A 380 12.51 9.95 15.37
CA GLY A 380 12.89 8.57 15.14
C GLY A 380 13.55 8.35 13.78
N ARG A 381 14.48 7.44 13.77
CA ARG A 381 15.26 7.08 12.58
C ARG A 381 14.47 6.21 11.61
N TYR A 382 13.56 5.40 12.16
CA TYR A 382 12.74 4.44 11.41
C TYR A 382 11.26 4.58 11.77
N ASN A 383 10.36 4.18 10.86
CA ASN A 383 8.91 4.16 11.09
C ASN A 383 8.35 5.48 11.64
N GLU A 384 9.02 6.58 11.31
CA GLU A 384 8.69 7.93 11.77
C GLU A 384 7.28 8.36 11.37
N ASP A 385 6.77 7.85 10.24
CA ASP A 385 5.40 8.02 9.78
C ASP A 385 4.38 7.29 10.69
N THR A 386 4.70 6.08 11.09
CA THR A 386 3.86 5.30 12.01
C THR A 386 3.87 5.91 13.42
N ASP A 387 5.05 6.36 13.91
CA ASP A 387 5.17 7.05 15.20
C ASP A 387 4.32 8.32 15.23
N LEU A 388 4.44 9.16 14.20
CA LEU A 388 3.69 10.42 14.15
C LEU A 388 2.18 10.16 14.13
N CYS A 389 1.71 9.20 13.33
CA CYS A 389 0.30 8.81 13.31
C CYS A 389 -0.17 8.29 14.67
N LEU A 390 0.59 7.43 15.34
CA LEU A 390 0.22 6.87 16.65
C LEU A 390 0.10 7.94 17.73
N ARG A 391 0.98 8.94 17.72
CA ARG A 391 0.89 10.05 18.68
C ARG A 391 -0.36 10.89 18.48
N VAL A 392 -0.72 11.21 17.23
CA VAL A 392 -1.98 11.90 16.91
C VAL A 392 -3.18 11.06 17.37
N LEU A 393 -3.18 9.75 17.09
CA LEU A 393 -4.26 8.87 17.49
C LEU A 393 -4.41 8.73 19.02
N LYS A 394 -3.28 8.71 19.75
CA LYS A 394 -3.27 8.65 21.22
C LYS A 394 -3.86 9.90 21.87
N ASP A 395 -3.77 11.03 21.20
CA ASP A 395 -4.41 12.28 21.65
C ASP A 395 -5.95 12.28 21.50
N GLY A 396 -6.50 11.27 20.83
CA GLY A 396 -7.93 11.19 20.54
C GLY A 396 -8.32 11.82 19.20
N ASP A 397 -7.34 12.29 18.45
CA ASP A 397 -7.50 12.83 17.10
C ASP A 397 -7.53 11.73 16.04
N CYS A 398 -7.71 12.10 14.78
CA CYS A 398 -7.90 11.18 13.67
C CYS A 398 -6.83 11.32 12.59
N THR A 399 -6.56 10.19 11.95
CA THR A 399 -5.87 10.12 10.65
C THR A 399 -6.84 9.60 9.58
N VAL A 400 -6.60 9.93 8.30
CA VAL A 400 -7.44 9.49 7.17
C VAL A 400 -6.58 8.89 6.06
N GLN A 401 -6.76 7.61 5.78
CA GLN A 401 -6.14 6.93 4.65
C GLN A 401 -7.17 6.78 3.53
N PHE A 402 -6.92 7.39 2.39
CA PHE A 402 -7.81 7.31 1.24
C PHE A 402 -7.55 6.03 0.44
N ASN A 403 -8.61 5.24 0.22
CA ASN A 403 -8.59 4.14 -0.74
C ASN A 403 -9.13 4.60 -2.11
N ALA A 404 -9.95 5.65 -2.16
CA ALA A 404 -10.41 6.24 -3.42
C ALA A 404 -9.25 6.85 -4.24
N PHE A 405 -8.17 7.26 -3.56
CA PHE A 405 -6.94 7.76 -4.16
C PHE A 405 -5.76 6.89 -3.71
N LEU A 406 -4.91 6.51 -4.65
CA LEU A 406 -3.84 5.57 -4.40
C LEU A 406 -2.51 6.12 -4.92
N GLN A 407 -1.42 5.66 -4.33
CA GLN A 407 -0.06 5.94 -4.79
C GLN A 407 0.64 4.66 -5.28
N GLY A 408 1.41 4.79 -6.36
CA GLY A 408 2.24 3.72 -6.92
C GLY A 408 3.67 3.88 -6.45
N LYS A 409 4.03 3.29 -5.33
CA LYS A 409 5.40 3.32 -4.83
C LYS A 409 6.22 2.18 -5.43
N ALA A 410 7.44 2.46 -5.86
CA ALA A 410 8.42 1.43 -6.18
C ALA A 410 8.70 0.56 -4.95
N ALA A 411 8.95 -0.73 -5.17
CA ALA A 411 9.23 -1.64 -4.05
C ALA A 411 10.42 -1.14 -3.23
N THR A 412 10.34 -1.27 -1.91
CA THR A 412 11.45 -0.90 -1.01
C THR A 412 12.70 -1.69 -1.41
N GLN A 413 13.86 -1.03 -1.49
CA GLN A 413 15.14 -1.60 -1.93
C GLN A 413 15.23 -1.94 -3.43
N SER A 414 14.26 -1.58 -4.26
CA SER A 414 14.34 -1.79 -5.72
C SER A 414 14.97 -0.61 -6.46
N VAL A 415 15.17 0.52 -5.79
CA VAL A 415 15.77 1.74 -6.34
C VAL A 415 17.01 2.08 -5.53
N SER A 416 18.14 2.36 -6.19
CA SER A 416 19.37 2.79 -5.52
C SER A 416 19.19 4.16 -4.84
N GLY A 417 19.98 4.44 -3.81
CA GLY A 417 19.93 5.71 -3.07
C GLY A 417 18.89 5.75 -1.95
N GLY A 418 18.75 6.91 -1.33
CA GLY A 418 17.88 7.15 -0.19
C GLY A 418 18.31 6.34 1.05
N ASN A 419 17.39 6.07 1.91
CA ASN A 419 17.62 5.30 3.15
C ASN A 419 18.16 3.87 2.90
N THR A 420 18.11 3.37 1.66
CA THR A 420 18.57 2.01 1.33
C THR A 420 20.07 1.89 1.54
N ALA A 421 20.85 2.85 1.05
CA ALA A 421 22.31 2.83 1.20
C ALA A 421 22.75 3.06 2.66
N GLU A 422 22.02 3.89 3.38
CA GLU A 422 22.39 4.31 4.74
C GLU A 422 22.01 3.27 5.82
N PHE A 423 20.89 2.57 5.65
CA PHE A 423 20.35 1.71 6.71
C PHE A 423 20.35 0.22 6.39
N TYR A 424 20.39 -0.16 5.11
CA TYR A 424 20.31 -1.57 4.72
C TYR A 424 21.61 -2.14 4.15
N HIS A 425 22.58 -1.27 3.79
CA HIS A 425 23.92 -1.66 3.33
C HIS A 425 25.05 -1.21 4.28
N ALA A 426 24.73 -0.73 5.48
CA ALA A 426 25.74 -0.44 6.47
C ALA A 426 26.59 -1.69 6.75
N GLU A 427 27.88 -1.50 7.02
CA GLU A 427 28.99 -2.46 7.08
C GLU A 427 28.80 -3.75 7.91
N ASN A 428 27.63 -3.95 8.50
CA ASN A 428 27.24 -5.14 9.25
C ASN A 428 26.51 -6.21 8.42
N SER A 429 26.45 -6.06 7.09
CA SER A 429 25.86 -7.07 6.19
C SER A 429 26.63 -8.41 6.16
N ASP A 430 27.84 -8.45 6.72
CA ASP A 430 28.67 -9.65 6.76
C ASP A 430 28.27 -10.63 7.87
N LYS A 431 27.36 -10.25 8.76
CA LYS A 431 26.74 -11.17 9.72
C LYS A 431 25.44 -11.75 9.16
N ILE A 432 25.54 -12.35 7.99
CA ILE A 432 24.54 -13.31 7.53
C ILE A 432 24.72 -14.53 8.42
N SER A 433 23.75 -14.83 9.30
CA SER A 433 23.73 -16.10 9.98
C SER A 433 23.73 -17.23 8.94
N GLU A 434 24.21 -18.41 9.29
CA GLU A 434 24.20 -19.61 8.42
C GLU A 434 22.81 -19.93 7.85
N GLU A 435 21.75 -19.29 8.35
CA GLU A 435 20.36 -19.38 7.90
C GLU A 435 19.93 -18.29 6.90
N GLY A 436 20.83 -17.42 6.44
CA GLY A 436 20.55 -16.44 5.38
C GLY A 436 19.78 -15.18 5.83
N TRP A 437 19.93 -14.76 7.06
CA TRP A 437 19.14 -13.71 7.68
C TRP A 437 19.89 -12.38 7.74
N ASN A 438 19.42 -11.37 7.07
CA ASN A 438 19.83 -10.00 7.35
C ASN A 438 18.96 -9.45 8.50
N ALA A 439 19.29 -9.87 9.74
CA ALA A 439 18.44 -9.66 10.90
C ALA A 439 18.52 -8.22 11.43
N GLU A 440 19.67 -7.56 11.35
CA GLU A 440 19.94 -6.33 12.11
C GLU A 440 19.09 -5.14 11.68
N GLY A 441 19.00 -4.80 10.39
CA GLY A 441 18.27 -3.61 9.95
C GLY A 441 16.74 -3.69 10.14
N THR A 442 16.14 -4.88 10.08
CA THR A 442 14.70 -5.06 10.26
C THR A 442 14.30 -5.19 11.73
N VAL A 443 15.14 -5.76 12.57
CA VAL A 443 14.89 -5.88 14.01
C VAL A 443 14.95 -4.51 14.66
N ASN A 444 16.02 -3.75 14.48
CA ASN A 444 16.18 -2.43 15.07
C ASN A 444 15.05 -1.47 14.67
N LYS A 445 14.69 -1.48 13.39
CA LYS A 445 13.55 -0.73 12.87
C LYS A 445 12.24 -1.10 13.59
N SER A 446 12.00 -2.38 13.83
CA SER A 446 10.77 -2.86 14.43
C SER A 446 10.80 -2.67 15.95
N GLN A 447 11.94 -2.88 16.58
CA GLN A 447 12.14 -2.72 18.02
C GLN A 447 11.96 -1.25 18.44
N MET A 448 12.54 -0.31 17.69
CA MET A 448 12.40 1.11 18.00
C MET A 448 10.92 1.52 18.11
N LEU A 449 10.05 1.08 17.20
CA LEU A 449 8.64 1.41 17.28
C LEU A 449 7.95 0.75 18.48
N VAL A 450 8.36 -0.47 18.85
CA VAL A 450 7.83 -1.16 20.03
C VAL A 450 8.22 -0.43 21.31
N ASP A 451 9.47 0.05 21.41
CA ASP A 451 9.94 0.80 22.56
C ASP A 451 9.22 2.15 22.72
N MET A 452 8.88 2.78 21.58
CA MET A 452 8.17 4.06 21.57
C MET A 452 6.67 3.90 21.90
N HIS A 453 6.08 2.75 21.58
CA HIS A 453 4.64 2.48 21.72
C HIS A 453 4.34 1.08 22.24
N PRO A 454 4.89 0.67 23.42
CA PRO A 454 4.76 -0.69 23.93
C PRO A 454 3.32 -1.10 24.25
N ASP A 455 2.43 -0.11 24.40
CA ASP A 455 1.01 -0.30 24.70
C ASP A 455 0.19 -0.80 23.51
N VAL A 456 0.62 -0.49 22.29
CA VAL A 456 -0.11 -0.80 21.04
C VAL A 456 0.75 -1.48 19.98
N THR A 457 2.02 -1.77 20.27
CA THR A 457 2.94 -2.38 19.31
C THR A 457 3.62 -3.61 19.88
N ARG A 458 4.01 -4.52 19.03
CA ARG A 458 4.79 -5.71 19.38
C ARG A 458 5.60 -6.21 18.19
N LEU A 459 6.69 -6.94 18.48
CA LEU A 459 7.44 -7.67 17.46
C LEU A 459 6.68 -8.92 17.02
N VAL A 460 6.67 -9.17 15.72
CA VAL A 460 6.11 -10.37 15.11
C VAL A 460 7.06 -10.88 14.02
N TRP A 461 7.20 -12.19 13.94
CA TRP A 461 7.98 -12.84 12.89
C TRP A 461 7.07 -13.19 11.71
N ARG A 462 7.29 -12.56 10.53
CA ARG A 462 6.52 -12.82 9.31
C ARG A 462 7.42 -12.71 8.09
N TYR A 463 7.14 -13.50 7.06
CA TYR A 463 7.86 -13.45 5.78
C TYR A 463 9.38 -13.58 5.92
N ASN A 464 9.83 -14.46 6.84
CA ASN A 464 11.23 -14.71 7.16
C ASN A 464 12.01 -13.47 7.64
N ARG A 465 11.34 -12.55 8.34
CA ARG A 465 11.98 -11.39 8.98
C ARG A 465 11.14 -10.84 10.12
N TRP A 466 11.75 -10.05 10.98
CA TRP A 466 11.07 -9.32 12.05
C TRP A 466 10.27 -8.15 11.51
N HIS A 467 9.06 -7.99 12.02
CA HIS A 467 8.18 -6.86 11.76
C HIS A 467 7.62 -6.32 13.07
N HIS A 468 7.29 -5.03 13.10
CA HIS A 468 6.39 -4.50 14.10
C HIS A 468 4.94 -4.81 13.70
N TRP A 469 4.12 -5.11 14.68
CA TRP A 469 2.68 -5.17 14.54
C TRP A 469 2.06 -4.08 15.40
N VAL A 470 1.05 -3.36 14.88
CA VAL A 470 0.37 -2.27 15.57
C VAL A 470 -1.08 -2.63 15.78
N ASP A 471 -1.58 -2.47 17.00
CA ASP A 471 -2.98 -2.59 17.34
C ASP A 471 -3.68 -1.23 17.19
N TYR A 472 -4.54 -1.12 16.18
CA TYR A 472 -5.34 0.08 15.95
C TYR A 472 -6.74 0.01 16.60
N GLU A 473 -7.13 -1.09 17.25
CA GLU A 473 -8.44 -1.25 17.89
C GLU A 473 -8.73 -0.15 18.93
N PRO A 474 -7.77 0.24 19.80
CA PRO A 474 -8.00 1.30 20.78
C PRO A 474 -8.40 2.65 20.19
N PHE A 475 -8.04 2.91 18.92
CA PHE A 475 -8.27 4.17 18.24
C PHE A 475 -9.58 4.22 17.44
N LYS A 476 -10.30 3.12 17.29
CA LYS A 476 -11.63 3.08 16.65
C LYS A 476 -12.67 3.96 17.33
N LYS A 477 -12.44 4.31 18.58
CA LYS A 477 -13.28 5.25 19.34
C LYS A 477 -13.13 6.70 18.88
N ASN A 478 -12.00 7.08 18.27
CA ASN A 478 -11.80 8.43 17.75
C ASN A 478 -12.75 8.63 16.56
N LYS A 479 -13.59 9.66 16.63
CA LYS A 479 -14.59 9.93 15.58
C LYS A 479 -14.25 11.22 14.85
N LEU A 480 -14.47 11.22 13.54
CA LEU A 480 -14.37 12.44 12.73
C LEU A 480 -15.38 13.47 13.24
N LYS A 481 -14.93 14.70 13.45
CA LYS A 481 -15.76 15.82 13.93
C LYS A 481 -15.72 16.93 12.90
N TYR A 482 -16.88 17.25 12.33
CA TYR A 482 -16.98 18.40 11.43
C TYR A 482 -16.67 19.71 12.14
N LYS A 483 -16.03 20.62 11.44
CA LYS A 483 -15.89 22.01 11.91
C LYS A 483 -17.27 22.66 12.03
N PRO A 484 -17.45 23.62 12.95
CA PRO A 484 -18.72 24.36 13.07
C PRO A 484 -19.12 25.00 11.74
N GLY A 485 -20.39 24.82 11.36
CA GLY A 485 -20.94 25.37 10.12
C GLY A 485 -20.62 24.58 8.84
N VAL A 486 -19.82 23.53 8.91
CA VAL A 486 -19.54 22.68 7.76
C VAL A 486 -20.64 21.62 7.63
N ASN A 487 -21.37 21.68 6.53
CA ASN A 487 -22.43 20.73 6.19
C ASN A 487 -22.35 20.38 4.69
N PRO A 488 -21.53 19.41 4.28
CA PRO A 488 -21.36 19.07 2.88
C PRO A 488 -22.65 18.50 2.30
N GLU A 489 -22.96 18.91 1.07
CA GLU A 489 -24.13 18.43 0.34
C GLU A 489 -23.93 16.98 -0.15
N ASN A 490 -25.01 16.23 -0.20
CA ASN A 490 -24.98 14.89 -0.79
C ASN A 490 -25.06 14.97 -2.33
N LYS A 491 -23.96 15.44 -2.92
CA LYS A 491 -23.77 15.50 -4.37
C LYS A 491 -22.42 14.89 -4.73
N GLU A 492 -22.28 14.50 -5.98
CA GLU A 492 -20.99 14.09 -6.55
C GLU A 492 -20.22 15.32 -7.02
N ASN A 493 -18.92 15.34 -6.69
CA ASN A 493 -18.01 16.38 -7.15
C ASN A 493 -16.74 15.73 -7.69
N ASN A 494 -16.64 15.59 -8.99
CA ASN A 494 -15.48 15.00 -9.66
C ASN A 494 -14.31 15.98 -9.86
N TYR A 495 -14.42 17.22 -9.36
CA TYR A 495 -13.37 18.24 -9.51
C TYR A 495 -12.93 18.46 -10.96
N GLY A 496 -13.86 18.38 -11.90
CA GLY A 496 -13.57 18.48 -13.34
C GLY A 496 -12.88 17.24 -13.92
N MET A 497 -12.61 16.21 -13.14
CA MET A 497 -12.00 14.97 -13.66
C MET A 497 -12.99 14.16 -14.50
N ARG A 498 -12.57 13.78 -15.70
CA ARG A 498 -13.25 12.83 -16.57
C ARG A 498 -12.31 11.67 -16.94
N LEU A 499 -12.91 10.54 -17.25
CA LEU A 499 -12.16 9.37 -17.73
C LEU A 499 -11.94 9.49 -19.24
N GLU A 500 -10.69 9.57 -19.66
CA GLU A 500 -10.30 9.52 -21.05
C GLU A 500 -9.86 8.11 -21.45
N THR A 501 -10.42 7.63 -22.57
CA THR A 501 -10.04 6.38 -23.22
C THR A 501 -9.12 6.70 -24.41
N ASN A 502 -8.09 5.91 -24.61
CA ASN A 502 -7.06 6.13 -25.65
C ASN A 502 -6.14 7.33 -25.38
N PHE A 503 -5.77 7.53 -24.13
CA PHE A 503 -4.79 8.54 -23.77
C PHE A 503 -3.42 8.25 -24.45
N ASN A 504 -2.98 9.19 -25.28
CA ASN A 504 -1.73 9.14 -26.06
C ASN A 504 -0.71 10.18 -25.56
N GLY A 505 -0.59 10.34 -24.24
CA GLY A 505 0.35 11.27 -23.62
C GLY A 505 1.75 10.73 -23.42
#